data_05947de34d67ce65c78f41e21988fdb2
#
_entry.id   05947de34d67ce65c78f41e21988fdb2
#
_cell.length_a   1.000
_cell.length_b   1.000
_cell.length_c   1.000
_cell.angle_alpha   90.00
_cell.angle_beta   90.00
_cell.angle_gamma   90.00
#
_symmetry.space_group_name_H-M   'P 1'
#
loop_
_entity.id
_entity.type
_entity.pdbx_description
1 polymer ?
#
loop_
_entity_poly.entity_id
_entity_poly.type
_entity_poly.pdbx_seq_one_letter_code
_entity_poly.pdbx_strand_id
1 'polypeptide(L)'
;MQTIATKTFDKAIVGRGLENLLDQCKSLKPMLTGVVHPCSAEALSGAVESAEAGLIRPVLYGPEADIRRIADEARLDLGKCHIVATADPEDSAQKAAAAAGAGEVAALMKGSLHTDVLLHAVMQKEAKLHAGRLISHCALVFAPTYGRRVVISDVALNIAPDTDQKRDICQNAIGFARALGADVPKVAVLAAVETVRTKMAATLDGAILAKMADRGQIVGGVVDGPLDLDAAVDVGAAHIKHIVSPVAGLADVLIVPNIEAGNMVYKTLAFMADAETAGLIVGARVPVILTSRADTAAARRFSAAAAVLYADALARDPTLLTPQTAE
;
A
#
# COMPACT_ATOMS: atom_id res chain seq x y z
N MET A 1 -25.13 -21.37 -15.78
CA MET A 1 -24.14 -20.37 -15.35
C MET A 1 -24.03 -20.45 -13.83
N GLN A 2 -23.03 -21.15 -13.31
CA GLN A 2 -22.77 -21.18 -11.88
C GLN A 2 -22.18 -19.82 -11.49
N THR A 3 -22.87 -19.08 -10.66
CA THR A 3 -22.37 -17.87 -10.02
C THR A 3 -21.25 -18.30 -9.07
N ILE A 4 -20.01 -18.13 -9.47
CA ILE A 4 -18.87 -18.25 -8.56
C ILE A 4 -19.00 -17.07 -7.60
N ALA A 5 -19.45 -17.34 -6.37
CA ALA A 5 -19.43 -16.38 -5.28
C ALA A 5 -17.96 -16.13 -4.92
N THR A 6 -17.31 -15.21 -5.67
CA THR A 6 -16.00 -14.70 -5.30
C THR A 6 -16.15 -13.94 -3.98
N LYS A 7 -15.45 -14.40 -2.93
CA LYS A 7 -15.36 -13.67 -1.67
C LYS A 7 -14.67 -12.32 -1.95
N THR A 8 -15.47 -11.29 -2.10
CA THR A 8 -15.06 -9.90 -1.80
C THR A 8 -14.58 -9.84 -0.35
N PHE A 9 -13.90 -8.78 0.06
CA PHE A 9 -13.55 -8.59 1.48
C PHE A 9 -14.75 -9.02 2.34
N ASP A 10 -14.54 -10.02 3.21
CA ASP A 10 -15.63 -10.69 3.93
C ASP A 10 -16.48 -9.66 4.69
N LYS A 11 -17.81 -9.66 4.50
CA LYS A 11 -18.74 -8.73 5.17
C LYS A 11 -18.62 -8.77 6.71
N ALA A 12 -18.25 -9.92 7.29
CA ALA A 12 -18.01 -10.04 8.73
C ALA A 12 -16.70 -9.29 9.17
N ILE A 13 -15.76 -9.09 8.25
CA ILE A 13 -14.52 -8.34 8.46
C ILE A 13 -14.77 -6.83 8.29
N VAL A 14 -15.69 -6.45 7.42
CA VAL A 14 -15.97 -5.07 7.00
C VAL A 14 -16.53 -4.20 8.12
N GLY A 15 -17.35 -4.73 9.01
CA GLY A 15 -17.96 -3.95 10.11
C GLY A 15 -17.01 -3.47 11.22
N ARG A 16 -15.70 -3.86 11.17
CA ARG A 16 -14.69 -3.50 12.19
C ARG A 16 -13.61 -2.55 11.68
N GLY A 17 -13.78 -1.95 10.51
CA GLY A 17 -12.81 -1.04 9.93
C GLY A 17 -11.44 -1.68 9.67
N LEU A 18 -10.36 -0.94 9.92
CA LEU A 18 -8.99 -1.44 9.82
C LEU A 18 -8.47 -2.10 11.12
N GLU A 19 -9.19 -2.02 12.22
CA GLU A 19 -8.87 -2.69 13.50
C GLU A 19 -8.65 -4.20 13.32
N ASN A 20 -9.36 -4.82 12.39
CA ASN A 20 -9.21 -6.23 12.06
C ASN A 20 -7.78 -6.59 11.56
N LEU A 21 -7.03 -5.65 10.96
CA LEU A 21 -5.63 -5.90 10.57
C LEU A 21 -4.79 -6.21 11.81
N LEU A 22 -5.03 -5.48 12.90
CA LEU A 22 -4.33 -5.70 14.18
C LEU A 22 -4.66 -7.08 14.74
N ASP A 23 -5.93 -7.50 14.68
CA ASP A 23 -6.35 -8.82 15.15
C ASP A 23 -5.67 -9.95 14.36
N GLN A 24 -5.57 -9.82 13.04
CA GLN A 24 -4.89 -10.78 12.18
C GLN A 24 -3.39 -10.90 12.50
N CYS A 25 -2.75 -9.79 12.89
CA CYS A 25 -1.33 -9.78 13.25
C CYS A 25 -1.04 -10.50 14.58
N LYS A 26 -2.02 -10.69 15.48
CA LYS A 26 -1.80 -11.32 16.81
C LYS A 26 -1.22 -12.74 16.74
N SER A 27 -1.47 -13.47 15.65
CA SER A 27 -0.93 -14.81 15.42
C SER A 27 0.47 -14.82 14.80
N LEU A 28 0.96 -13.67 14.35
CA LEU A 28 2.23 -13.53 13.66
C LEU A 28 3.33 -13.07 14.64
N LYS A 29 4.58 -13.40 14.31
CA LYS A 29 5.73 -12.87 15.06
C LYS A 29 5.96 -11.41 14.70
N PRO A 30 6.38 -10.56 15.67
CA PRO A 30 6.77 -9.18 15.37
C PRO A 30 7.83 -9.12 14.27
N MET A 31 7.56 -8.35 13.22
CA MET A 31 8.39 -8.25 12.02
C MET A 31 9.61 -7.37 12.26
N LEU A 32 10.82 -7.87 11.95
CA LEU A 32 12.04 -7.05 11.93
C LEU A 32 11.89 -5.93 10.90
N THR A 33 11.91 -4.68 11.35
CA THR A 33 11.65 -3.51 10.51
C THR A 33 12.77 -2.48 10.66
N GLY A 34 13.41 -2.13 9.56
CA GLY A 34 14.39 -1.04 9.51
C GLY A 34 13.67 0.32 9.53
N VAL A 35 13.79 1.06 10.62
CA VAL A 35 13.24 2.41 10.76
C VAL A 35 14.29 3.40 10.32
N VAL A 36 14.04 4.10 9.23
CA VAL A 36 15.04 4.89 8.51
C VAL A 36 15.02 6.33 8.98
N HIS A 37 16.08 6.76 9.64
CA HIS A 37 16.30 8.11 10.15
C HIS A 37 15.12 8.62 11.01
N PRO A 38 14.79 7.95 12.14
CA PRO A 38 13.67 8.34 13.00
C PRO A 38 14.02 9.55 13.92
N CYS A 39 14.56 10.62 13.32
CA CYS A 39 15.06 11.80 14.02
C CYS A 39 13.96 12.89 14.19
N SER A 40 12.74 12.47 14.55
CA SER A 40 11.67 13.32 15.04
C SER A 40 10.81 12.56 16.05
N ALA A 41 10.14 13.28 16.96
CA ALA A 41 9.29 12.68 17.98
C ALA A 41 8.18 11.79 17.35
N GLU A 42 7.54 12.27 16.29
CA GLU A 42 6.45 11.57 15.60
C GLU A 42 6.94 10.25 14.95
N ALA A 43 8.10 10.29 14.29
CA ALA A 43 8.65 9.11 13.63
C ALA A 43 9.10 8.05 14.63
N LEU A 44 9.75 8.49 15.72
CA LEU A 44 10.23 7.59 16.75
C LEU A 44 9.06 7.01 17.56
N SER A 45 8.07 7.84 17.95
CA SER A 45 6.84 7.35 18.61
C SER A 45 6.11 6.31 17.76
N GLY A 46 5.98 6.55 16.45
CA GLY A 46 5.33 5.59 15.56
C GLY A 46 6.02 4.22 15.52
N ALA A 47 7.34 4.19 15.58
CA ALA A 47 8.10 2.94 15.65
C ALA A 47 7.93 2.24 17.01
N VAL A 48 8.01 3.00 18.12
CA VAL A 48 7.84 2.47 19.48
C VAL A 48 6.41 1.96 19.69
N GLU A 49 5.38 2.74 19.33
CA GLU A 49 3.98 2.33 19.43
C GLU A 49 3.69 1.05 18.62
N SER A 50 4.29 0.93 17.42
CA SER A 50 4.15 -0.28 16.61
C SER A 50 4.86 -1.49 17.24
N ALA A 51 5.95 -1.27 17.96
CA ALA A 51 6.66 -2.32 18.69
C ALA A 51 5.88 -2.74 19.95
N GLU A 52 5.33 -1.80 20.71
CA GLU A 52 4.47 -2.05 21.87
C GLU A 52 3.20 -2.82 21.49
N ALA A 53 2.63 -2.50 20.32
CA ALA A 53 1.51 -3.24 19.74
C ALA A 53 1.87 -4.66 19.26
N GLY A 54 3.15 -5.05 19.35
CA GLY A 54 3.61 -6.37 18.92
C GLY A 54 3.68 -6.57 17.40
N LEU A 55 3.59 -5.49 16.62
CA LEU A 55 3.59 -5.55 15.15
C LEU A 55 5.02 -5.66 14.60
N ILE A 56 5.94 -4.87 15.13
CA ILE A 56 7.32 -4.81 14.61
C ILE A 56 8.35 -4.99 15.73
N ARG A 57 9.55 -5.36 15.32
CA ARG A 57 10.77 -5.28 16.10
C ARG A 57 11.71 -4.30 15.41
N PRO A 58 11.77 -3.03 15.90
CA PRO A 58 12.45 -1.97 15.17
C PRO A 58 13.98 -2.07 15.27
N VAL A 59 14.64 -1.83 14.13
CA VAL A 59 16.07 -1.54 14.01
C VAL A 59 16.19 -0.09 13.53
N LEU A 60 16.69 0.80 14.38
CA LEU A 60 16.70 2.25 14.16
C LEU A 60 18.01 2.65 13.46
N TYR A 61 17.93 3.09 12.21
CA TYR A 61 19.07 3.59 11.44
C TYR A 61 19.11 5.12 11.53
N GLY A 62 20.04 5.68 12.29
CA GLY A 62 20.13 7.14 12.48
C GLY A 62 21.28 7.54 13.38
N PRO A 63 21.57 8.84 13.51
CA PRO A 63 22.51 9.37 14.49
C PRO A 63 22.06 8.99 15.92
N GLU A 64 22.82 8.14 16.58
CA GLU A 64 22.44 7.56 17.87
C GLU A 64 22.17 8.64 18.94
N ALA A 65 23.01 9.69 18.99
CA ALA A 65 22.86 10.78 19.93
C ALA A 65 21.51 11.51 19.76
N ASP A 66 21.08 11.74 18.51
CA ASP A 66 19.81 12.40 18.22
C ASP A 66 18.62 11.49 18.57
N ILE A 67 18.70 10.20 18.20
CA ILE A 67 17.65 9.24 18.54
C ILE A 67 17.45 9.16 20.05
N ARG A 68 18.53 9.06 20.83
CA ARG A 68 18.45 9.00 22.31
C ARG A 68 17.91 10.30 22.90
N ARG A 69 18.41 11.46 22.44
CA ARG A 69 17.92 12.76 22.89
C ARG A 69 16.42 12.93 22.63
N ILE A 70 15.95 12.57 21.43
CA ILE A 70 14.52 12.66 21.06
C ILE A 70 13.69 11.68 21.91
N ALA A 71 14.19 10.47 22.16
CA ALA A 71 13.52 9.51 23.02
C ALA A 71 13.36 10.05 24.45
N ASP A 72 14.41 10.64 25.02
CA ASP A 72 14.38 11.23 26.37
C ASP A 72 13.40 12.41 26.43
N GLU A 73 13.44 13.34 25.45
CA GLU A 73 12.53 14.48 25.34
C GLU A 73 11.06 14.04 25.20
N ALA A 74 10.81 13.00 24.41
CA ALA A 74 9.47 12.45 24.16
C ALA A 74 9.05 11.39 25.19
N ARG A 75 9.93 11.04 26.15
CA ARG A 75 9.73 10.00 27.18
C ARG A 75 9.39 8.63 26.58
N LEU A 76 10.09 8.25 25.52
CA LEU A 76 9.92 6.97 24.83
C LEU A 76 10.92 5.93 25.37
N ASP A 77 10.45 4.73 25.64
CA ASP A 77 11.32 3.61 26.02
C ASP A 77 11.88 2.92 24.77
N LEU A 78 13.20 3.02 24.57
CA LEU A 78 13.93 2.35 23.50
C LEU A 78 14.44 0.95 23.88
N GLY A 79 14.10 0.42 25.05
CA GLY A 79 14.72 -0.77 25.64
C GLY A 79 14.76 -2.03 24.77
N LYS A 80 13.91 -2.15 23.76
CA LYS A 80 13.89 -3.28 22.80
C LYS A 80 14.35 -2.90 21.40
N CYS A 81 14.75 -1.64 21.17
CA CYS A 81 15.18 -1.16 19.88
C CYS A 81 16.68 -1.35 19.71
N HIS A 82 17.11 -1.91 18.59
CA HIS A 82 18.52 -1.92 18.19
C HIS A 82 18.80 -0.66 17.39
N ILE A 83 19.87 0.09 17.73
CA ILE A 83 20.28 1.28 17.00
C ILE A 83 21.52 0.94 16.16
N VAL A 84 21.44 1.25 14.88
CA VAL A 84 22.55 1.22 13.93
C VAL A 84 22.95 2.68 13.64
N ALA A 85 24.08 3.09 14.17
CA ALA A 85 24.57 4.46 14.02
C ALA A 85 24.87 4.81 12.56
N THR A 86 24.35 5.95 12.13
CA THR A 86 24.52 6.50 10.79
C THR A 86 24.83 8.00 10.88
N ALA A 87 25.46 8.56 9.82
CA ALA A 87 25.92 9.94 9.81
C ALA A 87 24.77 10.93 9.50
N ASP A 88 23.93 10.61 8.52
CA ASP A 88 22.93 11.49 7.91
C ASP A 88 21.75 10.68 7.36
N PRO A 89 20.71 11.32 6.79
CA PRO A 89 19.55 10.63 6.21
C PRO A 89 19.92 9.68 5.06
N GLU A 90 20.88 10.04 4.22
CA GLU A 90 21.35 9.26 3.09
C GLU A 90 22.06 7.98 3.54
N ASP A 91 22.97 8.06 4.50
CA ASP A 91 23.64 6.89 5.12
C ASP A 91 22.62 5.99 5.83
N SER A 92 21.62 6.58 6.51
CA SER A 92 20.52 5.84 7.12
C SER A 92 19.72 5.03 6.09
N ALA A 93 19.38 5.66 4.97
CA ALA A 93 18.61 5.04 3.91
C ALA A 93 19.40 3.92 3.21
N GLN A 94 20.68 4.16 2.90
CA GLN A 94 21.56 3.18 2.25
C GLN A 94 21.78 1.94 3.12
N LYS A 95 22.12 2.13 4.40
CA LYS A 95 22.35 1.01 5.33
C LYS A 95 21.06 0.19 5.58
N ALA A 96 19.93 0.87 5.76
CA ALA A 96 18.65 0.20 5.95
C ALA A 96 18.21 -0.58 4.68
N ALA A 97 18.38 0.01 3.49
CA ALA A 97 18.07 -0.67 2.24
C ALA A 97 19.01 -1.87 1.99
N ALA A 98 20.30 -1.75 2.31
CA ALA A 98 21.24 -2.87 2.22
C ALA A 98 20.87 -4.01 3.18
N ALA A 99 20.49 -3.70 4.43
CA ALA A 99 20.03 -4.67 5.41
C ALA A 99 18.75 -5.40 4.95
N ALA A 100 17.82 -4.66 4.34
CA ALA A 100 16.60 -5.25 3.75
C ALA A 100 16.94 -6.18 2.59
N GLY A 101 17.86 -5.79 1.72
CA GLY A 101 18.33 -6.63 0.61
C GLY A 101 19.11 -7.87 1.03
N ALA A 102 19.78 -7.81 2.18
CA ALA A 102 20.44 -8.94 2.82
C ALA A 102 19.47 -9.86 3.60
N GLY A 103 18.19 -9.46 3.76
CA GLY A 103 17.20 -10.21 4.54
C GLY A 103 17.33 -10.04 6.06
N GLU A 104 18.12 -9.07 6.53
CA GLU A 104 18.28 -8.77 7.95
C GLU A 104 17.06 -8.07 8.54
N VAL A 105 16.33 -7.31 7.71
CA VAL A 105 15.02 -6.74 8.04
C VAL A 105 14.01 -7.10 6.94
N ALA A 106 12.75 -7.32 7.32
CA ALA A 106 11.69 -7.77 6.42
C ALA A 106 10.81 -6.63 5.90
N ALA A 107 10.99 -5.42 6.41
CA ALA A 107 10.32 -4.21 5.96
C ALA A 107 11.18 -2.98 6.26
N LEU A 108 10.88 -1.88 5.57
CA LEU A 108 11.40 -0.56 5.90
C LEU A 108 10.25 0.33 6.41
N MET A 109 10.56 1.23 7.34
CA MET A 109 9.63 2.27 7.80
C MET A 109 10.30 3.62 7.64
N LYS A 110 9.64 4.51 6.92
CA LYS A 110 10.13 5.88 6.73
C LYS A 110 10.09 6.66 8.06
N GLY A 111 11.20 7.23 8.44
CA GLY A 111 11.31 8.18 9.53
C GLY A 111 11.14 9.63 9.09
N SER A 112 12.01 10.52 9.57
CA SER A 112 11.95 11.98 9.33
C SER A 112 12.76 12.47 8.13
N LEU A 113 13.13 11.59 7.20
CA LEU A 113 13.80 11.95 5.96
C LEU A 113 12.80 12.22 4.82
N HIS A 114 13.26 12.82 3.72
CA HIS A 114 12.48 12.96 2.50
C HIS A 114 12.20 11.59 1.84
N THR A 115 11.03 11.45 1.21
CA THR A 115 10.62 10.18 0.59
C THR A 115 11.52 9.79 -0.57
N ASP A 116 11.95 10.74 -1.36
CA ASP A 116 12.86 10.55 -2.49
C ASP A 116 14.23 9.98 -2.07
N VAL A 117 14.80 10.41 -0.93
CA VAL A 117 16.04 9.85 -0.38
C VAL A 117 15.89 8.36 -0.05
N LEU A 118 14.80 8.00 0.63
CA LEU A 118 14.53 6.60 0.95
C LEU A 118 14.33 5.76 -0.32
N LEU A 119 13.50 6.24 -1.24
CA LEU A 119 13.20 5.50 -2.47
C LEU A 119 14.40 5.39 -3.39
N HIS A 120 15.24 6.43 -3.45
CA HIS A 120 16.50 6.35 -4.17
C HIS A 120 17.36 5.20 -3.64
N ALA A 121 17.54 5.07 -2.33
CA ALA A 121 18.29 3.98 -1.72
C ALA A 121 17.66 2.60 -1.98
N VAL A 122 16.33 2.48 -1.89
CA VAL A 122 15.60 1.23 -2.16
C VAL A 122 15.76 0.78 -3.62
N MET A 123 15.82 1.73 -4.56
CA MET A 123 15.91 1.44 -5.99
C MET A 123 17.36 1.27 -6.51
N GLN A 124 18.38 1.48 -5.66
CA GLN A 124 19.76 1.17 -6.02
C GLN A 124 19.94 -0.33 -6.29
N LYS A 125 20.75 -0.67 -7.30
CA LYS A 125 21.04 -2.09 -7.63
C LYS A 125 21.68 -2.83 -6.47
N GLU A 126 22.51 -2.14 -5.71
CA GLU A 126 23.25 -2.64 -4.55
C GLU A 126 22.30 -3.08 -3.43
N ALA A 127 21.15 -2.43 -3.30
CA ALA A 127 20.13 -2.78 -2.33
C ALA A 127 19.42 -4.11 -2.67
N LYS A 128 19.46 -4.56 -3.93
CA LYS A 128 18.83 -5.82 -4.40
C LYS A 128 17.33 -5.94 -4.07
N LEU A 129 16.65 -4.82 -3.93
CA LEU A 129 15.22 -4.76 -3.56
C LEU A 129 14.29 -4.66 -4.77
N HIS A 130 14.83 -4.43 -5.97
CA HIS A 130 14.05 -4.37 -7.20
C HIS A 130 13.47 -5.74 -7.55
N ALA A 131 12.17 -5.79 -7.85
CA ALA A 131 11.43 -6.99 -8.16
C ALA A 131 11.02 -7.12 -9.65
N GLY A 132 11.66 -6.34 -10.53
CA GLY A 132 11.39 -6.40 -11.96
C GLY A 132 10.21 -5.54 -12.45
N ARG A 133 9.54 -4.81 -11.56
CA ARG A 133 8.43 -3.91 -11.89
C ARG A 133 8.54 -2.57 -11.18
N LEU A 134 7.70 -1.62 -11.59
CA LEU A 134 7.57 -0.32 -10.96
C LEU A 134 7.09 -0.47 -9.52
N ILE A 135 7.67 0.28 -8.58
CA ILE A 135 7.12 0.41 -7.23
C ILE A 135 5.96 1.41 -7.24
N SER A 136 4.96 1.18 -6.40
CA SER A 136 3.78 2.05 -6.31
C SER A 136 3.27 2.18 -4.88
N HIS A 137 2.53 3.25 -4.61
CA HIS A 137 1.92 3.47 -3.31
C HIS A 137 0.48 2.95 -3.30
N CYS A 138 0.20 1.99 -2.45
CA CYS A 138 -1.15 1.50 -2.17
C CYS A 138 -1.66 2.07 -0.85
N ALA A 139 -2.79 2.78 -0.89
CA ALA A 139 -3.52 3.22 0.28
C ALA A 139 -4.72 2.30 0.50
N LEU A 140 -4.76 1.61 1.64
CA LEU A 140 -5.97 0.93 2.11
C LEU A 140 -6.81 1.95 2.86
N VAL A 141 -8.08 2.05 2.52
CA VAL A 141 -9.02 3.03 3.07
C VAL A 141 -10.29 2.32 3.52
N PHE A 142 -10.79 2.70 4.69
CA PHE A 142 -12.12 2.34 5.17
C PHE A 142 -12.85 3.62 5.59
N ALA A 143 -13.83 4.05 4.80
CA ALA A 143 -14.72 5.15 5.14
C ALA A 143 -15.97 4.59 5.84
N PRO A 144 -16.31 5.02 7.08
CA PRO A 144 -17.43 4.48 7.83
C PRO A 144 -18.77 4.55 7.10
N THR A 145 -19.00 5.63 6.36
CA THR A 145 -20.21 5.84 5.55
C THR A 145 -20.31 4.89 4.35
N TYR A 146 -19.17 4.46 3.80
CA TYR A 146 -19.12 3.48 2.73
C TYR A 146 -19.19 2.05 3.26
N GLY A 147 -18.64 1.81 4.45
CA GLY A 147 -18.73 0.53 5.17
C GLY A 147 -17.93 -0.62 4.54
N ARG A 148 -17.03 -0.35 3.57
CA ARG A 148 -16.16 -1.32 2.92
C ARG A 148 -14.72 -0.81 2.85
N ARG A 149 -13.79 -1.75 2.80
CA ARG A 149 -12.38 -1.45 2.50
C ARG A 149 -12.18 -1.30 1.01
N VAL A 150 -11.31 -0.40 0.62
CA VAL A 150 -10.87 -0.21 -0.75
C VAL A 150 -9.38 0.12 -0.79
N VAL A 151 -8.67 -0.45 -1.74
CA VAL A 151 -7.28 -0.07 -2.04
C VAL A 151 -7.29 0.98 -3.14
N ILE A 152 -6.61 2.11 -2.95
CA ILE A 152 -6.45 3.16 -3.96
C ILE A 152 -4.96 3.23 -4.34
N SER A 153 -4.65 3.21 -5.63
CA SER A 153 -3.27 3.25 -6.15
C SER A 153 -3.19 3.94 -7.53
N ASP A 154 -2.18 4.77 -7.83
CA ASP A 154 -1.13 5.28 -6.97
C ASP A 154 -1.52 6.64 -6.40
N VAL A 155 -1.27 6.87 -5.12
CA VAL A 155 -1.71 8.13 -4.47
C VAL A 155 -0.54 9.03 -4.03
N ALA A 156 0.73 8.58 -4.19
CA ALA A 156 1.85 9.33 -3.61
C ALA A 156 3.19 9.20 -4.33
N LEU A 157 3.33 8.39 -5.39
CA LEU A 157 4.63 8.06 -5.96
C LEU A 157 4.75 8.35 -7.45
N ASN A 158 3.87 7.78 -8.28
CA ASN A 158 3.96 7.89 -9.73
C ASN A 158 3.10 9.06 -10.23
N ILE A 159 3.74 10.13 -10.72
CA ILE A 159 3.07 11.40 -11.05
C ILE A 159 2.04 11.22 -12.17
N ALA A 160 2.47 10.80 -13.34
CA ALA A 160 1.63 10.62 -14.52
C ALA A 160 2.02 9.31 -15.22
N PRO A 161 1.65 8.15 -14.63
CA PRO A 161 2.05 6.86 -15.17
C PRO A 161 1.42 6.61 -16.54
N ASP A 162 2.22 6.10 -17.47
CA ASP A 162 1.74 5.57 -18.74
C ASP A 162 1.01 4.24 -18.56
N THR A 163 0.49 3.67 -19.63
CA THR A 163 -0.31 2.43 -19.58
C THR A 163 0.51 1.23 -19.08
N ASP A 164 1.79 1.11 -19.46
CA ASP A 164 2.65 0.01 -18.97
C ASP A 164 2.98 0.18 -17.48
N GLN A 165 3.23 1.40 -17.04
CA GLN A 165 3.42 1.72 -15.63
C GLN A 165 2.13 1.45 -14.83
N LYS A 166 0.95 1.77 -15.38
CA LYS A 166 -0.34 1.46 -14.76
C LYS A 166 -0.62 -0.05 -14.69
N ARG A 167 -0.13 -0.85 -15.65
CA ARG A 167 -0.16 -2.32 -15.54
C ARG A 167 0.58 -2.78 -14.29
N ASP A 168 1.78 -2.28 -14.03
CA ASP A 168 2.57 -2.62 -12.87
C ASP A 168 1.90 -2.15 -11.57
N ILE A 169 1.36 -0.92 -11.56
CA ILE A 169 0.58 -0.38 -10.44
C ILE A 169 -0.64 -1.25 -10.13
N CYS A 170 -1.37 -1.66 -11.17
CA CYS A 170 -2.53 -2.55 -11.07
C CYS A 170 -2.13 -3.90 -10.46
N GLN A 171 -1.07 -4.52 -10.98
CA GLN A 171 -0.58 -5.82 -10.49
C GLN A 171 -0.09 -5.73 -9.03
N ASN A 172 0.57 -4.65 -8.64
CA ASN A 172 0.98 -4.39 -7.26
C ASN A 172 -0.23 -4.27 -6.33
N ALA A 173 -1.25 -3.52 -6.74
CA ALA A 173 -2.47 -3.33 -5.96
C ALA A 173 -3.28 -4.62 -5.80
N ILE A 174 -3.31 -5.47 -6.84
CA ILE A 174 -3.87 -6.83 -6.77
C ILE A 174 -3.12 -7.68 -5.72
N GLY A 175 -1.79 -7.72 -5.79
CA GLY A 175 -0.96 -8.46 -4.83
C GLY A 175 -1.17 -7.97 -3.39
N PHE A 176 -1.28 -6.65 -3.20
CA PHE A 176 -1.54 -6.06 -1.90
C PHE A 176 -2.95 -6.42 -1.38
N ALA A 177 -3.98 -6.29 -2.20
CA ALA A 177 -5.35 -6.64 -1.81
C ALA A 177 -5.48 -8.14 -1.46
N ARG A 178 -4.82 -9.02 -2.22
CA ARG A 178 -4.78 -10.47 -1.94
C ARG A 178 -4.08 -10.77 -0.61
N ALA A 179 -2.96 -10.12 -0.33
CA ALA A 179 -2.26 -10.26 0.94
C ALA A 179 -3.11 -9.84 2.14
N LEU A 180 -4.07 -8.92 1.95
CA LEU A 180 -5.01 -8.46 2.96
C LEU A 180 -6.34 -9.24 2.97
N GLY A 181 -6.43 -10.36 2.25
CA GLY A 181 -7.55 -11.31 2.33
C GLY A 181 -8.58 -11.23 1.21
N ALA A 182 -8.33 -10.49 0.13
CA ALA A 182 -9.18 -10.55 -1.06
C ALA A 182 -8.69 -11.68 -1.98
N ASP A 183 -9.40 -12.81 -2.06
CA ASP A 183 -8.98 -13.96 -2.88
C ASP A 183 -8.81 -13.59 -4.36
N VAL A 184 -9.80 -12.92 -4.94
CA VAL A 184 -9.81 -12.43 -6.32
C VAL A 184 -10.33 -10.98 -6.31
N PRO A 185 -9.46 -9.98 -6.08
CA PRO A 185 -9.88 -8.59 -5.98
C PRO A 185 -10.46 -8.06 -7.28
N LYS A 186 -11.52 -7.26 -7.17
CA LYS A 186 -12.16 -6.55 -8.25
C LYS A 186 -11.53 -5.19 -8.41
N VAL A 187 -10.94 -4.94 -9.55
CA VAL A 187 -10.13 -3.77 -9.85
C VAL A 187 -10.85 -2.87 -10.85
N ALA A 188 -11.23 -1.68 -10.41
CA ALA A 188 -11.76 -0.63 -11.27
C ALA A 188 -10.63 0.30 -11.73
N VAL A 189 -10.46 0.43 -13.05
CA VAL A 189 -9.57 1.45 -13.62
C VAL A 189 -10.37 2.71 -13.85
N LEU A 190 -10.06 3.75 -13.07
CA LEU A 190 -10.89 4.94 -12.97
C LEU A 190 -10.66 5.94 -14.11
N ALA A 191 -11.76 6.49 -14.59
CA ALA A 191 -11.81 7.64 -15.48
C ALA A 191 -13.02 8.52 -15.10
N ALA A 192 -13.18 9.68 -15.75
CA ALA A 192 -14.33 10.55 -15.49
C ALA A 192 -15.60 10.12 -16.24
N VAL A 193 -15.53 9.08 -17.07
CA VAL A 193 -16.66 8.51 -17.82
C VAL A 193 -16.38 7.03 -18.10
N GLU A 194 -17.44 6.27 -18.38
CA GLU A 194 -17.38 4.82 -18.61
C GLU A 194 -17.21 4.45 -20.09
N THR A 195 -17.32 5.44 -20.99
CA THR A 195 -17.14 5.22 -22.42
C THR A 195 -15.72 5.54 -22.86
N VAL A 196 -15.15 4.67 -23.71
CA VAL A 196 -13.83 4.90 -24.30
C VAL A 196 -13.82 6.13 -25.19
N ARG A 197 -12.98 7.11 -24.87
CA ARG A 197 -12.82 8.36 -25.62
C ARG A 197 -11.36 8.61 -25.91
N THR A 198 -10.99 8.70 -27.19
CA THR A 198 -9.60 8.88 -27.64
C THR A 198 -8.95 10.17 -27.12
N LYS A 199 -9.74 11.20 -26.80
CA LYS A 199 -9.25 12.47 -26.22
C LYS A 199 -9.07 12.43 -24.71
N MET A 200 -9.47 11.34 -24.04
CA MET A 200 -9.34 11.17 -22.58
C MET A 200 -8.50 9.92 -22.31
N ALA A 201 -7.19 10.11 -22.12
CA ALA A 201 -6.22 9.03 -21.97
C ALA A 201 -6.61 8.00 -20.89
N ALA A 202 -7.17 8.43 -19.77
CA ALA A 202 -7.61 7.53 -18.69
C ALA A 202 -8.64 6.48 -19.18
N THR A 203 -9.48 6.81 -20.15
CA THR A 203 -10.44 5.84 -20.72
C THR A 203 -9.78 4.80 -21.61
N LEU A 204 -8.69 5.19 -22.30
CA LEU A 204 -7.88 4.25 -23.08
C LEU A 204 -7.14 3.30 -22.16
N ASP A 205 -6.52 3.83 -21.10
CA ASP A 205 -5.83 3.01 -20.08
C ASP A 205 -6.79 1.98 -19.48
N GLY A 206 -8.02 2.38 -19.10
CA GLY A 206 -9.03 1.48 -18.56
C GLY A 206 -9.33 0.32 -19.49
N ALA A 207 -9.60 0.61 -20.78
CA ALA A 207 -9.88 -0.41 -21.78
C ALA A 207 -8.69 -1.32 -22.06
N ILE A 208 -7.46 -0.77 -22.10
CA ILE A 208 -6.24 -1.54 -22.34
C ILE A 208 -5.94 -2.46 -21.18
N LEU A 209 -5.98 -1.95 -19.92
CA LEU A 209 -5.70 -2.74 -18.72
C LEU A 209 -6.73 -3.87 -18.52
N ALA A 210 -8.01 -3.61 -18.77
CA ALA A 210 -9.04 -4.65 -18.77
C ALA A 210 -8.70 -5.74 -19.81
N LYS A 211 -8.28 -5.36 -21.01
CA LYS A 211 -7.88 -6.32 -22.04
C LYS A 211 -6.58 -7.05 -21.70
N MET A 212 -5.62 -6.39 -21.05
CA MET A 212 -4.41 -7.05 -20.53
C MET A 212 -4.75 -8.14 -19.50
N ALA A 213 -5.73 -7.88 -18.63
CA ALA A 213 -6.22 -8.90 -17.68
C ALA A 213 -6.89 -10.08 -18.38
N ASP A 214 -7.76 -9.82 -19.38
CA ASP A 214 -8.36 -10.89 -20.21
C ASP A 214 -7.32 -11.77 -20.90
N ARG A 215 -6.15 -11.23 -21.20
CA ARG A 215 -5.04 -11.93 -21.88
C ARG A 215 -4.01 -12.51 -20.92
N GLY A 216 -4.20 -12.41 -19.60
CA GLY A 216 -3.28 -12.93 -18.61
C GLY A 216 -1.98 -12.12 -18.44
N GLN A 217 -1.93 -10.87 -18.94
CA GLN A 217 -0.82 -9.95 -18.70
C GLN A 217 -0.93 -9.26 -17.33
N ILE A 218 -2.14 -9.22 -16.78
CA ILE A 218 -2.45 -8.89 -15.38
C ILE A 218 -3.19 -10.09 -14.81
N VAL A 219 -2.76 -10.59 -13.65
CA VAL A 219 -3.29 -11.83 -13.08
C VAL A 219 -3.65 -11.70 -11.61
N GLY A 220 -4.48 -12.62 -11.12
CA GLY A 220 -4.86 -12.72 -9.70
C GLY A 220 -5.98 -11.78 -9.27
N GLY A 221 -6.60 -11.07 -10.19
CA GLY A 221 -7.78 -10.22 -9.98
C GLY A 221 -8.66 -10.14 -11.21
N VAL A 222 -9.83 -9.52 -11.08
CA VAL A 222 -10.72 -9.17 -12.20
C VAL A 222 -10.60 -7.68 -12.44
N VAL A 223 -10.18 -7.26 -13.63
CA VAL A 223 -9.93 -5.86 -13.96
C VAL A 223 -10.96 -5.40 -14.98
N ASP A 224 -11.58 -4.26 -14.75
CA ASP A 224 -12.47 -3.61 -15.71
C ASP A 224 -12.32 -2.09 -15.67
N GLY A 225 -12.63 -1.45 -16.80
CA GLY A 225 -12.59 0.00 -16.99
C GLY A 225 -12.72 0.37 -18.48
N PRO A 226 -12.92 1.66 -18.75
CA PRO A 226 -12.98 2.76 -17.79
C PRO A 226 -14.26 2.75 -16.95
N LEU A 227 -14.15 3.10 -15.66
CA LEU A 227 -15.29 3.29 -14.76
C LEU A 227 -15.18 4.65 -14.07
N ASP A 228 -16.30 5.36 -13.92
CA ASP A 228 -16.38 6.50 -13.02
C ASP A 228 -16.43 6.03 -11.56
N LEU A 229 -16.03 6.87 -10.62
CA LEU A 229 -15.90 6.49 -9.21
C LEU A 229 -17.20 5.97 -8.61
N ASP A 230 -18.34 6.64 -8.87
CA ASP A 230 -19.64 6.22 -8.38
C ASP A 230 -20.03 4.83 -8.93
N ALA A 231 -19.85 4.63 -10.24
CA ALA A 231 -20.10 3.35 -10.87
C ALA A 231 -19.15 2.23 -10.41
N ALA A 232 -17.93 2.56 -9.98
CA ALA A 232 -16.99 1.58 -9.43
C ALA A 232 -17.39 1.08 -8.04
N VAL A 233 -17.96 1.96 -7.18
CA VAL A 233 -18.17 1.67 -5.75
C VAL A 233 -19.63 1.48 -5.34
N ASP A 234 -20.61 1.89 -6.18
CA ASP A 234 -22.04 1.81 -5.87
C ASP A 234 -22.80 1.03 -6.93
N VAL A 235 -23.46 -0.04 -6.50
CA VAL A 235 -24.25 -0.93 -7.37
C VAL A 235 -25.45 -0.20 -7.99
N GLY A 236 -26.06 0.74 -7.24
CA GLY A 236 -27.18 1.54 -7.71
C GLY A 236 -26.77 2.47 -8.85
N ALA A 237 -25.64 3.16 -8.68
CA ALA A 237 -25.06 4.02 -9.72
C ALA A 237 -24.71 3.22 -10.99
N ALA A 238 -24.05 2.08 -10.84
CA ALA A 238 -23.74 1.18 -11.95
C ALA A 238 -24.99 0.72 -12.71
N HIS A 239 -26.06 0.36 -11.98
CA HIS A 239 -27.32 -0.05 -12.57
C HIS A 239 -28.03 1.09 -13.32
N ILE A 240 -28.09 2.29 -12.74
CA ILE A 240 -28.70 3.48 -13.37
C ILE A 240 -27.97 3.82 -14.68
N LYS A 241 -26.64 3.67 -14.69
CA LYS A 241 -25.79 3.91 -15.87
C LYS A 241 -25.78 2.73 -16.87
N HIS A 242 -26.55 1.66 -16.60
CA HIS A 242 -26.63 0.44 -17.42
C HIS A 242 -25.28 -0.22 -17.70
N ILE A 243 -24.36 -0.19 -16.71
CA ILE A 243 -23.04 -0.77 -16.84
C ILE A 243 -23.11 -2.27 -16.57
N VAL A 244 -22.69 -3.08 -17.54
CA VAL A 244 -22.56 -4.53 -17.43
C VAL A 244 -21.09 -4.86 -17.19
N SER A 245 -20.73 -5.09 -15.93
CA SER A 245 -19.35 -5.30 -15.51
C SER A 245 -19.29 -6.23 -14.29
N PRO A 246 -18.31 -7.12 -14.20
CA PRO A 246 -18.10 -7.93 -13.01
C PRO A 246 -17.51 -7.13 -11.82
N VAL A 247 -17.06 -5.89 -12.08
CA VAL A 247 -16.38 -5.00 -11.13
C VAL A 247 -17.29 -3.88 -10.65
N ALA A 248 -18.13 -3.32 -11.55
CA ALA A 248 -18.94 -2.14 -11.26
C ALA A 248 -19.80 -2.32 -9.99
N GLY A 249 -19.76 -1.32 -9.11
CA GLY A 249 -20.41 -1.30 -7.80
C GLY A 249 -19.75 -2.16 -6.72
N LEU A 250 -18.71 -2.92 -7.06
CA LEU A 250 -18.13 -3.94 -6.19
C LEU A 250 -16.59 -3.85 -6.12
N ALA A 251 -15.98 -2.76 -6.54
CA ALA A 251 -14.54 -2.62 -6.60
C ALA A 251 -13.89 -2.76 -5.21
N ASP A 252 -12.84 -3.58 -5.13
CA ASP A 252 -11.94 -3.73 -3.99
C ASP A 252 -10.68 -2.87 -4.17
N VAL A 253 -10.35 -2.56 -5.44
CA VAL A 253 -9.17 -1.77 -5.84
C VAL A 253 -9.59 -0.71 -6.84
N LEU A 254 -9.10 0.51 -6.64
CA LEU A 254 -9.28 1.66 -7.53
C LEU A 254 -7.92 2.07 -8.09
N ILE A 255 -7.73 1.93 -9.39
CA ILE A 255 -6.54 2.44 -10.10
C ILE A 255 -6.87 3.82 -10.64
N VAL A 256 -6.20 4.83 -10.12
CA VAL A 256 -6.46 6.23 -10.46
C VAL A 256 -5.69 6.67 -11.72
N PRO A 257 -6.15 7.71 -12.43
CA PRO A 257 -5.51 8.18 -13.67
C PRO A 257 -4.09 8.70 -13.46
N ASN A 258 -3.84 9.41 -12.38
CA ASN A 258 -2.60 10.08 -12.03
C ASN A 258 -2.53 10.38 -10.53
N ILE A 259 -1.39 10.90 -10.05
CA ILE A 259 -1.15 11.18 -8.64
C ILE A 259 -2.09 12.24 -8.07
N GLU A 260 -2.44 13.28 -8.86
CA GLU A 260 -3.33 14.34 -8.39
C GLU A 260 -4.71 13.79 -8.06
N ALA A 261 -5.30 13.00 -8.97
CA ALA A 261 -6.59 12.35 -8.74
C ALA A 261 -6.52 11.41 -7.52
N GLY A 262 -5.50 10.57 -7.44
CA GLY A 262 -5.32 9.62 -6.34
C GLY A 262 -5.12 10.30 -5.00
N ASN A 263 -4.23 11.28 -4.94
CA ASN A 263 -3.93 12.02 -3.72
C ASN A 263 -5.12 12.83 -3.22
N MET A 264 -5.86 13.49 -4.14
CA MET A 264 -7.06 14.26 -3.78
C MET A 264 -8.16 13.33 -3.23
N VAL A 265 -8.45 12.21 -3.88
CA VAL A 265 -9.45 11.24 -3.39
C VAL A 265 -9.03 10.68 -2.03
N TYR A 266 -7.78 10.23 -1.89
CA TYR A 266 -7.26 9.71 -0.63
C TYR A 266 -7.39 10.73 0.50
N LYS A 267 -6.94 11.97 0.26
CA LYS A 267 -7.02 13.04 1.27
C LYS A 267 -8.45 13.47 1.58
N THR A 268 -9.32 13.51 0.58
CA THR A 268 -10.75 13.78 0.81
C THR A 268 -11.36 12.75 1.75
N LEU A 269 -11.11 11.48 1.51
CA LEU A 269 -11.60 10.41 2.37
C LEU A 269 -11.01 10.48 3.79
N ALA A 270 -9.69 10.69 3.90
CA ALA A 270 -9.01 10.76 5.20
C ALA A 270 -9.42 11.96 6.06
N PHE A 271 -9.59 13.14 5.45
CA PHE A 271 -9.82 14.39 6.21
C PHE A 271 -11.27 14.87 6.20
N MET A 272 -12.10 14.43 5.26
CA MET A 272 -13.49 14.90 5.13
C MET A 272 -14.52 13.79 5.37
N ALA A 273 -14.14 12.51 5.29
CA ALA A 273 -15.03 11.36 5.47
C ALA A 273 -14.64 10.49 6.68
N ASP A 274 -13.76 10.99 7.56
CA ASP A 274 -13.28 10.28 8.76
C ASP A 274 -12.81 8.84 8.47
N ALA A 275 -12.15 8.66 7.32
CA ALA A 275 -11.72 7.34 6.90
C ALA A 275 -10.48 6.87 7.67
N GLU A 276 -10.50 5.64 8.13
CA GLU A 276 -9.30 4.93 8.57
C GLU A 276 -8.41 4.61 7.36
N THR A 277 -7.11 4.80 7.51
CA THR A 277 -6.17 4.67 6.41
C THR A 277 -4.92 3.88 6.81
N ALA A 278 -4.36 3.16 5.83
CA ALA A 278 -3.04 2.55 5.92
C ALA A 278 -2.33 2.70 4.57
N GLY A 279 -1.04 3.05 4.57
CA GLY A 279 -0.28 3.30 3.35
C GLY A 279 1.02 2.51 3.28
N LEU A 280 1.25 1.82 2.15
CA LEU A 280 2.49 1.10 1.85
C LEU A 280 3.00 1.40 0.45
N ILE A 281 4.32 1.43 0.30
CA ILE A 281 4.95 1.25 -1.00
C ILE A 281 5.18 -0.26 -1.19
N VAL A 282 4.72 -0.76 -2.32
CA VAL A 282 4.76 -2.16 -2.74
C VAL A 282 5.44 -2.29 -4.10
N GLY A 283 5.74 -3.51 -4.53
CA GLY A 283 6.47 -3.75 -5.78
C GLY A 283 7.99 -3.88 -5.60
N ALA A 284 8.51 -3.62 -4.40
CA ALA A 284 9.85 -4.02 -3.98
C ALA A 284 9.80 -5.34 -3.22
N ARG A 285 10.96 -6.00 -3.02
CA ARG A 285 11.06 -7.29 -2.31
C ARG A 285 10.60 -7.23 -0.86
N VAL A 286 10.61 -6.05 -0.26
CA VAL A 286 10.07 -5.81 1.07
C VAL A 286 9.10 -4.63 1.02
N PRO A 287 8.02 -4.60 1.83
CA PRO A 287 7.17 -3.44 1.94
C PRO A 287 7.92 -2.25 2.57
N VAL A 288 7.56 -1.03 2.12
CA VAL A 288 8.02 0.20 2.77
C VAL A 288 6.82 0.91 3.38
N ILE A 289 6.81 1.01 4.70
CA ILE A 289 5.79 1.73 5.45
C ILE A 289 6.02 3.22 5.22
N LEU A 290 5.09 3.85 4.53
CA LEU A 290 5.15 5.28 4.23
C LEU A 290 4.03 6.00 4.98
N THR A 291 4.40 6.71 6.04
CA THR A 291 3.48 7.53 6.81
C THR A 291 3.72 9.02 6.55
N SER A 292 2.64 9.80 6.52
CA SER A 292 2.70 11.25 6.46
C SER A 292 2.94 11.83 7.86
N ARG A 293 3.53 13.02 7.95
CA ARG A 293 3.63 13.78 9.21
C ARG A 293 2.26 14.09 9.82
N ALA A 294 1.22 14.19 8.97
CA ALA A 294 -0.15 14.46 9.39
C ALA A 294 -0.95 13.18 9.72
N ASP A 295 -0.37 12.00 9.61
CA ASP A 295 -1.07 10.75 9.91
C ASP A 295 -1.30 10.58 11.41
N THR A 296 -2.48 10.06 11.74
CA THR A 296 -2.82 9.73 13.13
C THR A 296 -2.00 8.53 13.64
N ALA A 297 -1.91 8.37 14.96
CA ALA A 297 -1.30 7.18 15.56
C ALA A 297 -1.99 5.89 15.08
N ALA A 298 -3.31 5.91 14.88
CA ALA A 298 -4.06 4.80 14.34
C ALA A 298 -3.62 4.45 12.90
N ALA A 299 -3.51 5.44 12.00
CA ALA A 299 -3.06 5.22 10.62
C ALA A 299 -1.63 4.65 10.56
N ARG A 300 -0.74 5.09 11.45
CA ARG A 300 0.62 4.51 11.56
C ARG A 300 0.57 3.04 11.98
N ARG A 301 -0.23 2.69 12.99
CA ARG A 301 -0.40 1.28 13.41
C ARG A 301 -1.05 0.42 12.34
N PHE A 302 -2.06 0.93 11.63
CA PHE A 302 -2.69 0.19 10.51
C PHE A 302 -1.73 -0.02 9.35
N SER A 303 -0.86 0.96 9.04
CA SER A 303 0.19 0.81 8.03
C SER A 303 1.22 -0.25 8.45
N ALA A 304 1.63 -0.27 9.72
CA ALA A 304 2.51 -1.31 10.24
C ALA A 304 1.86 -2.70 10.17
N ALA A 305 0.58 -2.83 10.56
CA ALA A 305 -0.16 -4.08 10.47
C ALA A 305 -0.32 -4.57 9.02
N ALA A 306 -0.66 -3.66 8.10
CA ALA A 306 -0.74 -3.99 6.68
C ALA A 306 0.61 -4.48 6.12
N ALA A 307 1.73 -3.87 6.56
CA ALA A 307 3.08 -4.31 6.18
C ALA A 307 3.41 -5.70 6.71
N VAL A 308 3.05 -6.01 7.96
CA VAL A 308 3.24 -7.34 8.56
C VAL A 308 2.49 -8.40 7.77
N LEU A 309 1.21 -8.16 7.46
CA LEU A 309 0.37 -9.08 6.69
C LEU A 309 0.90 -9.25 5.26
N TYR A 310 1.32 -8.16 4.61
CA TYR A 310 1.87 -8.21 3.26
C TYR A 310 3.21 -8.96 3.21
N ALA A 311 4.12 -8.70 4.14
CA ALA A 311 5.40 -9.40 4.22
C ALA A 311 5.22 -10.90 4.51
N ASP A 312 4.30 -11.27 5.43
CA ASP A 312 3.96 -12.66 5.72
C ASP A 312 3.35 -13.36 4.49
N ALA A 313 2.45 -12.67 3.77
CA ALA A 313 1.86 -13.19 2.55
C ALA A 313 2.91 -13.40 1.45
N LEU A 314 3.86 -12.46 1.26
CA LEU A 314 4.97 -12.61 0.31
C LEU A 314 5.90 -13.78 0.67
N ALA A 315 6.13 -14.03 1.95
CA ALA A 315 6.95 -15.15 2.42
C ALA A 315 6.27 -16.50 2.14
N ARG A 316 4.93 -16.57 2.22
CA ARG A 316 4.14 -17.77 1.92
C ARG A 316 3.88 -17.97 0.44
N ASP A 317 3.67 -16.89 -0.31
CA ASP A 317 3.38 -16.89 -1.75
C ASP A 317 4.17 -15.79 -2.47
N PRO A 318 5.41 -16.07 -2.90
CA PRO A 318 6.22 -15.10 -3.65
C PRO A 318 5.59 -14.68 -4.99
N THR A 319 4.60 -15.42 -5.52
CA THR A 319 3.92 -15.04 -6.77
C THR A 319 3.08 -13.78 -6.64
N LEU A 320 2.76 -13.36 -5.42
CA LEU A 320 2.14 -12.05 -5.18
C LEU A 320 3.03 -10.89 -5.63
N LEU A 321 4.35 -11.05 -5.52
CA LEU A 321 5.32 -10.07 -5.98
C LEU A 321 5.70 -10.28 -7.46
N THR A 322 5.90 -11.52 -7.87
CA THR A 322 6.32 -11.89 -9.24
C THR A 322 5.36 -12.92 -9.83
N PRO A 323 4.11 -12.51 -10.17
CA PRO A 323 3.14 -13.44 -10.70
C PRO A 323 3.58 -13.94 -12.08
N GLN A 324 3.22 -15.20 -12.38
CA GLN A 324 3.39 -15.77 -13.70
C GLN A 324 2.33 -15.18 -14.62
N THR A 325 2.73 -14.29 -15.51
CA THR A 325 1.88 -13.72 -16.56
C THR A 325 2.02 -14.55 -17.84
N ALA A 326 1.01 -14.53 -18.70
CA ALA A 326 1.13 -15.03 -20.06
C ALA A 326 2.12 -14.14 -20.85
N GLU A 327 3.07 -14.75 -21.52
CA GLU A 327 3.99 -14.07 -22.46
C GLU A 327 3.28 -13.63 -23.74
#